data_fe01978c37bb27fb18a7574dc4db3022
#
_entry.id   fe01978c37bb27fb18a7574dc4db3022
#
_cell.length_a   1.000
_cell.length_b   1.000
_cell.length_c   1.000
_cell.angle_alpha   90.00
_cell.angle_beta   90.00
_cell.angle_gamma   90.00
#
_symmetry.space_group_name_H-M   'P 1'
#
loop_
_entity.id
_entity.type
_entity.pdbx_description
1 polymer ?
#
loop_
_entity_poly.entity_id
_entity_poly.type
_entity_poly.pdbx_seq_one_letter_code
_entity_poly.pdbx_strand_id
1 'polypeptide(L)'
;MFWRFEPAAEDNVDVMISRDTDSRLNMREYEAVKAWLASDKGFHIMRDHPWHKYHVLGGMWGTKKGTLPDMKELINSFAQQDAYGTDYQFFTESIFPRIEHDCLIHDEFFTGNPFPSPRDGLKFVGQVFDENDETVLEHLEVLRKHIG
;
A
#
# COMPACT_ATOMS: atom_id res chain seq x y z
N MET A 1 4.26 15.30 5.28
CA MET A 1 3.68 14.10 4.62
C MET A 1 3.86 12.82 5.44
N PHE A 2 5.00 12.60 6.08
CA PHE A 2 5.32 11.36 6.84
C PHE A 2 4.56 11.18 8.15
N TRP A 3 4.05 12.23 8.77
CA TRP A 3 3.28 12.18 10.02
C TRP A 3 2.12 11.14 10.00
N ARG A 4 1.54 10.90 8.83
CA ARG A 4 0.46 9.92 8.66
C ARG A 4 0.91 8.47 8.92
N PHE A 5 2.21 8.20 8.96
CA PHE A 5 2.79 6.88 9.21
C PHE A 5 3.19 6.66 10.67
N GLU A 6 3.25 7.72 11.48
CA GLU A 6 3.60 7.63 12.90
C GLU A 6 2.74 6.66 13.72
N PRO A 7 1.42 6.50 13.44
CA PRO A 7 0.60 5.55 14.19
C PRO A 7 1.09 4.10 14.16
N ALA A 8 1.94 3.73 13.20
CA ALA A 8 2.57 2.41 13.15
C ALA A 8 3.44 2.09 14.38
N ALA A 9 3.92 3.11 15.09
CA ALA A 9 4.75 2.99 16.29
C ALA A 9 3.97 3.15 17.62
N GLU A 10 2.66 3.42 17.56
CA GLU A 10 1.87 3.69 18.77
C GLU A 10 1.46 2.39 19.48
N ASP A 11 1.65 2.34 20.80
CA ASP A 11 1.33 1.15 21.62
C ASP A 11 -0.17 0.82 21.69
N ASN A 12 -1.03 1.80 21.46
CA ASN A 12 -2.49 1.64 21.47
C ASN A 12 -3.09 1.37 20.07
N VAL A 13 -2.24 1.18 19.06
CA VAL A 13 -2.65 0.82 17.70
C VAL A 13 -2.30 -0.64 17.41
N ASP A 14 -3.30 -1.49 17.32
CA ASP A 14 -3.10 -2.91 17.03
C ASP A 14 -2.83 -3.16 15.54
N VAL A 15 -3.54 -2.42 14.68
CA VAL A 15 -3.40 -2.49 13.22
C VAL A 15 -3.51 -1.08 12.64
N MET A 16 -2.58 -0.72 11.79
CA MET A 16 -2.63 0.50 10.99
C MET A 16 -2.73 0.14 9.51
N ILE A 17 -3.59 0.85 8.79
CA ILE A 17 -3.75 0.74 7.34
C ILE A 17 -3.63 2.14 6.73
N SER A 18 -2.69 2.32 5.82
CA SER A 18 -2.50 3.59 5.10
C SER A 18 -3.24 3.56 3.77
N ARG A 19 -4.09 4.56 3.54
CA ARG A 19 -4.84 4.75 2.29
C ARG A 19 -4.84 6.21 1.88
N ASP A 20 -4.88 6.44 0.58
CA ASP A 20 -5.04 7.78 0.02
C ASP A 20 -6.52 8.17 -0.01
N THR A 21 -6.81 9.45 0.21
CA THR A 21 -8.18 9.97 0.33
C THR A 21 -8.92 10.05 -1.00
N ASP A 22 -8.18 10.01 -2.11
CA ASP A 22 -8.71 10.00 -3.47
C ASP A 22 -8.99 8.58 -4.01
N SER A 23 -8.77 7.54 -3.20
CA SER A 23 -9.16 6.17 -3.54
C SER A 23 -10.46 5.75 -2.85
N ARG A 24 -11.06 4.66 -3.35
CA ARG A 24 -12.27 4.07 -2.78
C ARG A 24 -12.00 2.61 -2.41
N LEU A 25 -12.47 2.22 -1.22
CA LEU A 25 -12.38 0.83 -0.77
C LEU A 25 -13.28 -0.06 -1.64
N ASN A 26 -12.79 -1.24 -1.97
CA ASN A 26 -13.54 -2.23 -2.73
C ASN A 26 -13.43 -3.64 -2.10
N MET A 27 -14.24 -4.57 -2.58
CA MET A 27 -14.24 -5.94 -2.03
C MET A 27 -12.91 -6.67 -2.25
N ARG A 28 -12.22 -6.39 -3.33
CA ARG A 28 -10.91 -6.98 -3.63
C ARG A 28 -9.88 -6.57 -2.57
N GLU A 29 -9.88 -5.31 -2.17
CA GLU A 29 -9.06 -4.80 -1.08
C GLU A 29 -9.45 -5.41 0.27
N TYR A 30 -10.76 -5.45 0.57
CA TYR A 30 -11.27 -6.03 1.80
C TYR A 30 -10.80 -7.48 2.00
N GLU A 31 -10.94 -8.33 0.97
CA GLU A 31 -10.50 -9.72 1.06
C GLU A 31 -8.98 -9.84 1.18
N ALA A 32 -8.21 -8.96 0.53
CA ALA A 32 -6.75 -8.93 0.67
C ALA A 32 -6.32 -8.56 2.10
N VAL A 33 -6.92 -7.54 2.68
CA VAL A 33 -6.67 -7.13 4.07
C VAL A 33 -7.07 -8.22 5.05
N LYS A 34 -8.22 -8.84 4.86
CA LYS A 34 -8.71 -9.94 5.68
C LYS A 34 -7.76 -11.14 5.65
N ALA A 35 -7.25 -11.51 4.47
CA ALA A 35 -6.27 -12.58 4.33
C ALA A 35 -4.96 -12.25 5.06
N TRP A 36 -4.48 -11.00 4.96
CA TRP A 36 -3.31 -10.56 5.70
C TRP A 36 -3.53 -10.62 7.21
N LEU A 37 -4.66 -10.11 7.71
CA LEU A 37 -4.96 -10.12 9.14
C LEU A 37 -5.02 -11.54 9.72
N ALA A 38 -5.46 -12.51 8.93
CA ALA A 38 -5.47 -13.94 9.30
C ALA A 38 -4.09 -14.62 9.19
N SER A 39 -3.11 -13.98 8.55
CA SER A 39 -1.75 -14.50 8.39
C SER A 39 -0.86 -14.19 9.60
N ASP A 40 0.32 -14.82 9.65
CA ASP A 40 1.36 -14.52 10.62
C ASP A 40 2.24 -13.32 10.26
N LYS A 41 2.00 -12.68 9.10
CA LYS A 41 2.81 -11.57 8.59
C LYS A 41 2.45 -10.25 9.27
N GLY A 42 3.48 -9.50 9.69
CA GLY A 42 3.33 -8.22 10.37
C GLY A 42 3.05 -7.05 9.42
N PHE A 43 3.48 -7.13 8.16
CA PHE A 43 3.34 -6.07 7.17
C PHE A 43 2.54 -6.54 5.96
N HIS A 44 1.80 -5.63 5.32
CA HIS A 44 1.01 -5.90 4.13
C HIS A 44 1.26 -4.87 3.05
N ILE A 45 1.44 -5.34 1.83
CA ILE A 45 1.60 -4.50 0.64
C ILE A 45 0.57 -4.95 -0.40
N MET A 46 -0.03 -3.98 -1.09
CA MET A 46 -0.89 -4.24 -2.25
C MET A 46 -0.40 -3.47 -3.47
N ARG A 47 -0.39 -4.14 -4.63
CA ARG A 47 -0.08 -3.58 -5.93
C ARG A 47 -1.03 -4.18 -6.96
N ASP A 48 -1.93 -3.39 -7.50
CA ASP A 48 -3.03 -3.89 -8.33
C ASP A 48 -3.18 -3.17 -9.68
N HIS A 49 -2.12 -2.48 -10.09
CA HIS A 49 -2.06 -1.77 -11.35
C HIS A 49 -0.64 -1.85 -11.95
N PRO A 50 -0.45 -1.88 -13.27
CA PRO A 50 0.89 -1.92 -13.89
C PRO A 50 1.80 -0.76 -13.48
N TRP A 51 1.25 0.38 -13.09
CA TRP A 51 2.01 1.52 -12.59
C TRP A 51 2.34 1.46 -11.10
N HIS A 52 1.84 0.47 -10.36
CA HIS A 52 2.21 0.22 -8.96
C HIS A 52 3.57 -0.48 -8.84
N LYS A 53 4.58 0.05 -9.50
CA LYS A 53 5.90 -0.59 -9.68
C LYS A 53 6.88 -0.40 -8.51
N TYR A 54 6.56 0.41 -7.53
CA TYR A 54 7.40 0.59 -6.34
C TYR A 54 7.14 -0.51 -5.30
N HIS A 55 8.13 -0.80 -4.46
CA HIS A 55 8.00 -1.82 -3.42
C HIS A 55 6.81 -1.54 -2.50
N VAL A 56 6.71 -0.32 -2.00
CA VAL A 56 5.60 0.14 -1.15
C VAL A 56 5.09 1.48 -1.66
N LEU A 57 3.79 1.55 -1.90
CA LEU A 57 3.09 2.79 -2.21
C LEU A 57 2.51 3.38 -0.93
N GLY A 58 2.65 4.69 -0.73
CA GLY A 58 2.28 5.38 0.51
C GLY A 58 0.84 5.14 0.98
N GLY A 59 -0.09 4.92 0.07
CA GLY A 59 -1.50 4.67 0.34
C GLY A 59 -1.93 3.20 0.20
N MET A 60 -1.01 2.23 0.11
CA MET A 60 -1.35 0.83 -0.19
C MET A 60 -0.61 -0.19 0.69
N TRP A 61 -0.52 0.09 1.98
CA TRP A 61 0.14 -0.80 2.94
C TRP A 61 -0.57 -0.82 4.29
N GLY A 62 -0.23 -1.82 5.09
CA GLY A 62 -0.68 -1.94 6.46
C GLY A 62 0.37 -2.60 7.34
N THR A 63 0.29 -2.41 8.64
CA THR A 63 1.19 -2.99 9.62
C THR A 63 0.46 -3.38 10.90
N LYS A 64 0.88 -4.47 11.51
CA LYS A 64 0.43 -4.90 12.84
C LYS A 64 1.33 -4.30 13.91
N LYS A 65 0.80 -4.17 15.12
CA LYS A 65 1.54 -3.73 16.29
C LYS A 65 2.86 -4.48 16.46
N GLY A 66 3.92 -3.76 16.77
CA GLY A 66 5.25 -4.32 17.04
C GLY A 66 6.09 -4.62 15.79
N THR A 67 5.56 -4.46 14.58
CA THR A 67 6.33 -4.67 13.34
C THR A 67 7.30 -3.53 13.07
N LEU A 68 6.86 -2.29 13.29
CA LEU A 68 7.66 -1.06 13.10
C LEU A 68 7.58 -0.16 14.33
N PRO A 69 8.08 -0.61 15.50
CA PRO A 69 8.01 0.15 16.74
C PRO A 69 8.86 1.42 16.69
N ASP A 70 9.83 1.49 15.80
CA ASP A 70 10.75 2.60 15.58
C ASP A 70 10.36 3.51 14.40
N MET A 71 9.11 3.47 13.95
CA MET A 71 8.66 4.28 12.81
C MET A 71 8.94 5.78 12.98
N LYS A 72 8.75 6.32 14.19
CA LYS A 72 9.01 7.75 14.46
C LYS A 72 10.49 8.09 14.30
N GLU A 73 11.37 7.23 14.80
CA GLU A 73 12.82 7.41 14.69
C GLU A 73 13.27 7.29 13.22
N LEU A 74 12.69 6.37 12.47
CA LEU A 74 12.95 6.22 11.03
C LEU A 74 12.54 7.46 10.25
N ILE A 75 11.37 8.00 10.53
CA ILE A 75 10.88 9.25 9.92
C ILE A 75 11.82 10.40 10.25
N ASN A 76 12.21 10.56 11.52
CA ASN A 76 13.07 11.65 11.95
C ASN A 76 14.51 11.54 11.40
N SER A 77 14.99 10.33 11.17
CA SER A 77 16.35 10.08 10.64
C SER A 77 16.40 10.20 9.11
N PHE A 78 15.28 10.14 8.42
CA PHE A 78 15.23 10.31 6.97
C PHE A 78 15.37 11.79 6.61
N ALA A 79 16.30 12.12 5.70
CA ALA A 79 16.52 13.49 5.23
C ALA A 79 15.28 13.96 4.46
N GLN A 80 14.40 14.68 5.15
CA GLN A 80 13.12 15.11 4.60
C GLN A 80 13.31 16.18 3.53
N GLN A 81 12.87 15.86 2.35
CA GLN A 81 12.65 16.82 1.29
C GLN A 81 11.16 16.82 0.97
N ASP A 82 10.53 17.98 0.98
CA ASP A 82 9.12 18.15 0.60
C ASP A 82 8.91 18.04 -0.91
N ALA A 83 9.53 17.03 -1.53
CA ALA A 83 9.41 16.76 -2.95
C ALA A 83 8.44 15.59 -3.19
N TYR A 84 7.75 15.64 -4.30
CA TYR A 84 6.92 14.54 -4.77
C TYR A 84 7.76 13.25 -4.93
N GLY A 85 7.27 12.14 -4.40
CA GLY A 85 7.95 10.84 -4.49
C GLY A 85 8.99 10.57 -3.39
N THR A 86 9.17 11.48 -2.42
CA THR A 86 10.06 11.26 -1.28
C THR A 86 9.60 10.10 -0.39
N ASP A 87 8.32 9.84 -0.32
CA ASP A 87 7.74 8.69 0.37
C ASP A 87 8.19 7.36 -0.24
N TYR A 88 8.27 7.24 -1.56
CA TYR A 88 8.79 6.03 -2.22
C TYR A 88 10.24 5.73 -1.84
N GLN A 89 11.07 6.77 -1.78
CA GLN A 89 12.45 6.64 -1.35
C GLN A 89 12.53 6.20 0.12
N PHE A 90 11.75 6.84 0.99
CA PHE A 90 11.66 6.46 2.41
C PHE A 90 11.26 4.99 2.57
N PHE A 91 10.22 4.54 1.89
CA PHE A 91 9.79 3.14 1.98
C PHE A 91 10.84 2.18 1.42
N THR A 92 11.48 2.52 0.32
CA THR A 92 12.49 1.66 -0.31
C THR A 92 13.76 1.53 0.54
N GLU A 93 14.23 2.64 1.11
CA GLU A 93 15.51 2.69 1.82
C GLU A 93 15.40 2.36 3.31
N SER A 94 14.30 2.78 3.96
CA SER A 94 14.16 2.70 5.42
C SER A 94 13.20 1.62 5.88
N ILE A 95 12.14 1.33 5.15
CA ILE A 95 11.07 0.42 5.58
C ILE A 95 11.22 -0.96 4.97
N PHE A 96 11.31 -1.07 3.64
CA PHE A 96 11.30 -2.36 2.95
C PHE A 96 12.38 -3.33 3.46
N PRO A 97 13.63 -2.93 3.71
CA PRO A 97 14.66 -3.83 4.22
C PRO A 97 14.33 -4.44 5.60
N ARG A 98 13.47 -3.78 6.37
CA ARG A 98 13.06 -4.24 7.71
C ARG A 98 11.90 -5.20 7.67
N ILE A 99 11.04 -5.11 6.65
CA ILE A 99 9.78 -5.86 6.60
C ILE A 99 9.76 -6.95 5.53
N GLU A 100 10.74 -7.03 4.65
CA GLU A 100 10.72 -7.95 3.52
C GLU A 100 10.59 -9.43 3.92
N HIS A 101 11.06 -9.82 5.11
CA HIS A 101 10.94 -11.18 5.65
C HIS A 101 9.64 -11.42 6.44
N ASP A 102 8.88 -10.37 6.73
CA ASP A 102 7.64 -10.40 7.51
C ASP A 102 6.50 -9.68 6.79
N CYS A 103 6.40 -9.87 5.49
CA CYS A 103 5.49 -9.14 4.62
C CYS A 103 4.65 -10.10 3.77
N LEU A 104 3.33 -9.85 3.74
CA LEU A 104 2.43 -10.42 2.74
C LEU A 104 2.21 -9.39 1.63
N ILE A 105 2.56 -9.75 0.40
CA ILE A 105 2.42 -8.88 -0.77
C ILE A 105 1.34 -9.48 -1.67
N HIS A 106 0.21 -8.77 -1.82
CA HIS A 106 -0.78 -9.06 -2.86
C HIS A 106 -0.50 -8.21 -4.08
N ASP A 107 -0.25 -8.87 -5.20
CA ASP A 107 0.06 -8.18 -6.43
C ASP A 107 -0.27 -9.07 -7.66
N GLU A 108 -0.64 -8.45 -8.75
CA GLU A 108 -1.04 -9.16 -9.97
C GLU A 108 -0.03 -8.98 -11.12
N PHE A 109 0.83 -7.98 -11.03
CA PHE A 109 1.67 -7.57 -12.16
C PHE A 109 3.17 -7.79 -11.96
N PHE A 110 3.60 -8.11 -10.74
CA PHE A 110 5.02 -8.21 -10.40
C PHE A 110 5.35 -9.55 -9.73
N THR A 111 5.73 -9.56 -8.45
CA THR A 111 6.29 -10.76 -7.79
C THR A 111 5.54 -11.19 -6.54
N GLY A 112 4.40 -10.59 -6.24
CA GLY A 112 3.61 -10.92 -5.05
C GLY A 112 2.70 -12.12 -5.24
N ASN A 113 1.91 -12.38 -4.21
CA ASN A 113 0.85 -13.38 -4.26
C ASN A 113 -0.38 -12.81 -4.99
N PRO A 114 -1.16 -13.64 -5.67
CA PRO A 114 -2.41 -13.18 -6.29
C PRO A 114 -3.38 -12.68 -5.21
N PHE A 115 -4.22 -11.73 -5.59
CA PHE A 115 -5.32 -11.30 -4.72
C PHE A 115 -6.29 -12.46 -4.47
N PRO A 116 -6.87 -12.57 -3.24
CA PRO A 116 -7.77 -13.68 -2.91
C PRO A 116 -9.11 -13.63 -3.66
N SER A 117 -9.51 -12.48 -4.19
CA SER A 117 -10.73 -12.34 -4.97
C SER A 117 -10.45 -11.88 -6.40
N PRO A 118 -11.32 -12.26 -7.36
CA PRO A 118 -11.17 -11.84 -8.75
C PRO A 118 -11.36 -10.33 -8.90
N ARG A 119 -10.84 -9.79 -10.00
CA ARG A 119 -11.05 -8.40 -10.39
C ARG A 119 -12.48 -8.21 -10.90
N ASP A 120 -13.12 -7.12 -10.48
CA ASP A 120 -14.42 -6.69 -11.00
C ASP A 120 -14.20 -5.69 -12.16
N GLY A 121 -14.24 -6.18 -13.38
CA GLY A 121 -14.03 -5.37 -14.58
C GLY A 121 -12.65 -4.71 -14.58
N LEU A 122 -12.61 -3.38 -14.65
CA LEU A 122 -11.39 -2.59 -14.61
C LEU A 122 -11.14 -1.91 -13.24
N LYS A 123 -11.86 -2.31 -12.21
CA LYS A 123 -11.62 -1.80 -10.85
C LYS A 123 -10.34 -2.39 -10.29
N PHE A 124 -9.60 -1.59 -9.56
CA PHE A 124 -8.35 -2.02 -8.92
C PHE A 124 -8.17 -1.34 -7.56
N VAL A 125 -7.37 -1.96 -6.70
CA VAL A 125 -7.06 -1.42 -5.38
C VAL A 125 -6.16 -0.20 -5.56
N GLY A 126 -6.48 0.90 -4.87
CA GLY A 126 -5.78 2.18 -5.00
C GLY A 126 -6.18 2.99 -6.24
N GLN A 127 -7.30 2.65 -6.85
CA GLN A 127 -7.85 3.41 -7.99
C GLN A 127 -8.16 4.85 -7.57
N VAL A 128 -7.65 5.81 -8.35
CA VAL A 128 -7.82 7.24 -8.10
C VAL A 128 -9.16 7.73 -8.67
N PHE A 129 -9.83 8.56 -7.88
CA PHE A 129 -11.07 9.24 -8.25
C PHE A 129 -10.90 10.74 -8.05
N ASP A 130 -11.52 11.51 -8.90
CA ASP A 130 -11.58 12.97 -8.79
C ASP A 130 -12.68 13.44 -7.82
N GLU A 131 -12.87 14.76 -7.73
CA GLU A 131 -13.90 15.37 -6.88
C GLU A 131 -15.35 15.10 -7.30
N ASN A 132 -15.56 14.55 -8.50
CA ASN A 132 -16.87 14.14 -9.03
C ASN A 132 -17.09 12.62 -8.93
N ASP A 133 -16.20 11.89 -8.23
CA ASP A 133 -16.17 10.43 -8.19
C ASP A 133 -15.94 9.76 -9.56
N GLU A 134 -15.29 10.49 -10.48
CA GLU A 134 -14.90 9.95 -11.78
C GLU A 134 -13.46 9.40 -11.73
N THR A 135 -13.26 8.25 -12.37
CA THR A 135 -11.96 7.61 -12.42
C THR A 135 -11.09 8.19 -13.55
N VAL A 136 -9.77 8.10 -13.38
CA VAL A 136 -8.80 8.51 -14.39
C VAL A 136 -8.79 7.50 -15.54
N LEU A 137 -9.27 7.91 -16.72
CA LEU A 137 -9.42 7.04 -17.89
C LEU A 137 -8.10 6.41 -18.36
N GLU A 138 -7.00 7.15 -18.30
CA GLU A 138 -5.68 6.64 -18.68
C GLU A 138 -5.28 5.42 -17.84
N HIS A 139 -5.59 5.41 -16.54
CA HIS A 139 -5.34 4.25 -15.68
C HIS A 139 -6.10 3.01 -16.18
N LEU A 140 -7.37 3.18 -16.56
CA LEU A 140 -8.18 2.08 -17.08
C LEU A 140 -7.67 1.56 -18.42
N GLU A 141 -7.19 2.45 -19.30
CA GLU A 141 -6.63 2.06 -20.59
C GLU A 141 -5.34 1.25 -20.44
N VAL A 142 -4.46 1.68 -19.53
CA VAL A 142 -3.23 0.94 -19.21
C VAL A 142 -3.57 -0.42 -18.62
N LEU A 143 -4.47 -0.48 -17.66
CA LEU A 143 -4.90 -1.74 -17.05
C LEU A 143 -5.48 -2.70 -18.10
N ARG A 144 -6.38 -2.21 -18.96
CA ARG A 144 -7.01 -3.02 -20.02
C ARG A 144 -5.99 -3.68 -20.94
N LYS A 145 -4.91 -2.97 -21.31
CA LYS A 145 -3.85 -3.51 -22.16
C LYS A 145 -3.07 -4.65 -21.51
N HIS A 146 -3.05 -4.73 -20.17
CA HIS A 146 -2.27 -5.72 -19.44
C HIS A 146 -3.08 -6.94 -18.98
N ILE A 147 -4.40 -6.79 -18.82
CA ILE A 147 -5.28 -7.89 -18.39
C ILE A 147 -6.10 -8.50 -19.53
N GLY A 148 -6.18 -7.82 -20.63
CA GLY A 148 -6.96 -8.21 -21.81
C GLY A 148 -6.15 -8.93 -22.82
#